data_c71d817079f0b9859e9bad4a007199cc
#
_entry.id   c71d817079f0b9859e9bad4a007199cc
#
_cell.length_a   1.000
_cell.length_b   1.000
_cell.length_c   1.000
_cell.angle_alpha   90.00
_cell.angle_beta   90.00
_cell.angle_gamma   90.00
#
_symmetry.space_group_name_H-M   'P 1'
#
loop_
_entity.id
_entity.type
_entity.pdbx_description
1 polymer ?
#
loop_
_entity_poly.entity_id
_entity_poly.type
_entity_poly.pdbx_seq_one_letter_code
_entity_poly.pdbx_strand_id
1 'polypeptide(L)'
;MTVGTTERTRVRKGAHKAVKDQEALYSIIDESKLAHVAFNDKRGPTVIPMLAWRIGNNVYIHGAKNSQMLKHLKNGEPCSMTFSILDAWVLARSAFHHSAHYRCAMVFGRFSVVEDNEEKSIALDAFLEQITPGRSKEARPGNEKELTATGMLVMPLDETSVKIGRHGVNDDLADMDIDVWAGILPFRTVVGPLEATSDNKVSTEPDYSAAYPNRWYE
;
A
#
# COMPACT_ATOMS: atom_id res chain seq x y z
N MET A 1 11.52 15.62 4.10
CA MET A 1 12.11 14.39 4.66
C MET A 1 12.78 13.62 3.54
N THR A 2 13.89 12.92 3.77
CA THR A 2 14.62 12.26 2.68
C THR A 2 14.52 10.75 2.84
N VAL A 3 13.90 10.10 1.85
CA VAL A 3 13.73 8.63 1.79
C VAL A 3 15.08 7.92 1.70
N GLY A 4 15.26 6.81 2.41
CA GLY A 4 16.43 5.93 2.30
C GLY A 4 17.74 6.48 2.88
N THR A 5 17.65 7.34 3.90
CA THR A 5 18.83 8.04 4.46
C THR A 5 19.49 7.36 5.63
N THR A 6 18.79 6.50 6.35
CA THR A 6 19.35 5.77 7.49
C THR A 6 20.04 4.48 7.04
N GLU A 7 20.87 3.91 7.89
CA GLU A 7 21.50 2.62 7.59
C GLU A 7 20.47 1.51 7.36
N ARG A 8 19.37 1.53 8.09
CA ARG A 8 18.27 0.57 8.00
C ARG A 8 17.50 0.68 6.67
N THR A 9 17.33 1.91 6.17
CA THR A 9 16.54 2.19 4.97
C THR A 9 17.38 2.19 3.69
N ARG A 10 18.71 2.10 3.81
CA ARG A 10 19.61 2.08 2.66
C ARG A 10 19.39 0.82 1.81
N VAL A 11 19.05 1.00 0.55
CA VAL A 11 18.99 -0.09 -0.43
C VAL A 11 20.44 -0.48 -0.81
N ARG A 12 20.88 -1.65 -0.33
CA ARG A 12 22.25 -2.16 -0.59
C ARG A 12 22.29 -2.95 -1.90
N LYS A 13 21.44 -3.99 -2.04
CA LYS A 13 21.37 -4.79 -3.27
C LYS A 13 20.45 -4.13 -4.30
N GLY A 14 21.01 -3.85 -5.49
CA GLY A 14 20.28 -3.11 -6.53
C GLY A 14 20.09 -1.63 -6.16
N ALA A 15 21.14 -0.98 -5.66
CA ALA A 15 21.13 0.41 -5.20
C ALA A 15 20.70 1.40 -6.31
N HIS A 16 20.92 1.06 -7.59
CA HIS A 16 20.46 1.84 -8.75
C HIS A 16 18.92 1.90 -8.86
N LYS A 17 18.19 1.01 -8.17
CA LYS A 17 16.72 1.01 -8.10
C LYS A 17 16.18 1.81 -6.91
N ALA A 18 17.05 2.33 -6.04
CA ALA A 18 16.66 3.15 -4.91
C ALA A 18 16.14 4.51 -5.39
N VAL A 19 15.00 4.92 -4.85
CA VAL A 19 14.37 6.22 -5.11
C VAL A 19 14.34 7.00 -3.81
N LYS A 20 14.78 8.27 -3.86
CA LYS A 20 14.84 9.15 -2.68
C LYS A 20 13.75 10.21 -2.68
N ASP A 21 12.85 10.13 -3.64
CA ASP A 21 11.76 11.05 -3.84
C ASP A 21 10.58 10.71 -2.92
N GLN A 22 10.08 11.71 -2.23
CA GLN A 22 8.95 11.59 -1.30
C GLN A 22 7.63 11.38 -2.04
N GLU A 23 7.47 12.00 -3.21
CA GLU A 23 6.27 11.82 -4.03
C GLU A 23 6.17 10.38 -4.54
N ALA A 24 7.28 9.76 -4.88
CA ALA A 24 7.31 8.33 -5.23
C ALA A 24 6.89 7.45 -4.05
N LEU A 25 7.32 7.77 -2.82
CA LEU A 25 6.85 7.08 -1.61
C LEU A 25 5.34 7.18 -1.45
N TYR A 26 4.81 8.40 -1.53
CA TYR A 26 3.39 8.68 -1.37
C TYR A 26 2.55 7.99 -2.45
N SER A 27 2.97 8.09 -3.70
CA SER A 27 2.30 7.44 -4.83
C SER A 27 2.18 5.91 -4.63
N ILE A 28 3.24 5.25 -4.15
CA ILE A 28 3.22 3.80 -3.92
C ILE A 28 2.27 3.45 -2.77
N ILE A 29 2.28 4.21 -1.68
CA ILE A 29 1.39 3.98 -0.53
C ILE A 29 -0.07 4.20 -0.95
N ASP A 30 -0.35 5.32 -1.62
CA ASP A 30 -1.71 5.71 -2.01
C ASP A 30 -2.30 4.75 -3.05
N GLU A 31 -1.47 4.22 -3.97
CA GLU A 31 -1.91 3.24 -4.96
C GLU A 31 -2.10 1.85 -4.37
N SER A 32 -1.21 1.42 -3.47
CA SER A 32 -1.17 0.02 -3.00
C SER A 32 -2.36 -0.37 -2.12
N LYS A 33 -2.98 0.57 -1.39
CA LYS A 33 -4.12 0.38 -0.48
C LYS A 33 -3.91 -0.69 0.60
N LEU A 34 -3.24 -1.79 0.28
CA LEU A 34 -2.96 -2.92 1.17
C LEU A 34 -1.49 -2.91 1.58
N ALA A 35 -1.23 -2.90 2.87
CA ALA A 35 0.10 -3.03 3.44
C ALA A 35 0.26 -4.39 4.12
N HIS A 36 1.49 -4.88 4.17
CA HIS A 36 1.87 -6.02 4.99
C HIS A 36 2.59 -5.51 6.22
N VAL A 37 1.96 -5.62 7.38
CA VAL A 37 2.51 -5.20 8.68
C VAL A 37 3.25 -6.37 9.32
N ALA A 38 4.57 -6.22 9.46
CA ALA A 38 5.44 -7.21 10.05
C ALA A 38 5.89 -6.77 11.46
N PHE A 39 5.77 -7.65 12.42
CA PHE A 39 6.19 -7.45 13.80
C PHE A 39 6.61 -8.78 14.43
N ASN A 40 7.19 -8.72 15.61
CA ASN A 40 7.61 -9.92 16.35
C ASN A 40 6.83 -9.98 17.66
N ASP A 41 6.04 -11.03 17.84
CA ASP A 41 5.33 -11.30 19.10
C ASP A 41 5.90 -12.55 19.80
N LYS A 42 5.25 -12.98 20.89
CA LYS A 42 5.69 -14.12 21.67
C LYS A 42 5.75 -15.46 20.87
N ARG A 43 5.09 -15.50 19.73
CA ARG A 43 5.05 -16.68 18.83
C ARG A 43 6.11 -16.61 17.74
N GLY A 44 6.81 -15.48 17.62
CA GLY A 44 7.82 -15.21 16.60
C GLY A 44 7.38 -14.18 15.57
N PRO A 45 8.06 -14.12 14.42
CA PRO A 45 7.75 -13.20 13.35
C PRO A 45 6.33 -13.41 12.80
N THR A 46 5.58 -12.35 12.69
CA THR A 46 4.20 -12.33 12.19
C THR A 46 4.07 -11.27 11.10
N VAL A 47 3.37 -11.60 10.02
CA VAL A 47 3.04 -10.66 8.94
C VAL A 47 1.53 -10.71 8.70
N ILE A 48 0.88 -9.56 8.76
CA ILE A 48 -0.57 -9.44 8.56
C ILE A 48 -0.85 -8.41 7.46
N PRO A 49 -1.61 -8.78 6.40
CA PRO A 49 -2.10 -7.81 5.43
C PRO A 49 -3.17 -6.92 6.07
N MET A 50 -3.05 -5.61 5.87
CA MET A 50 -3.94 -4.59 6.42
C MET A 50 -4.28 -3.55 5.38
N LEU A 51 -5.53 -3.08 5.39
CA LEU A 51 -5.85 -1.82 4.74
C LEU A 51 -5.12 -0.69 5.48
N ALA A 52 -4.42 0.12 4.71
CA ALA A 52 -3.68 1.25 5.23
C ALA A 52 -3.89 2.46 4.31
N TRP A 53 -3.91 3.64 4.90
CA TRP A 53 -4.05 4.88 4.14
C TRP A 53 -3.14 5.96 4.71
N ARG A 54 -2.87 6.95 3.90
CA ARG A 54 -1.95 8.04 4.24
C ARG A 54 -2.71 9.36 4.42
N ILE A 55 -2.32 10.10 5.44
CA ILE A 55 -2.71 11.51 5.62
C ILE A 55 -1.44 12.30 5.88
N GLY A 56 -1.09 13.19 4.98
CA GLY A 56 0.16 13.95 5.07
C GLY A 56 1.38 13.02 5.11
N ASN A 57 2.20 13.12 6.14
CA ASN A 57 3.38 12.26 6.35
C ASN A 57 3.13 11.12 7.34
N ASN A 58 1.90 10.70 7.51
CA ASN A 58 1.52 9.62 8.41
C ASN A 58 0.76 8.52 7.68
N VAL A 59 0.97 7.29 8.10
CA VAL A 59 0.18 6.14 7.66
C VAL A 59 -0.69 5.64 8.81
N TYR A 60 -1.93 5.34 8.49
CA TYR A 60 -2.96 4.89 9.42
C TYR A 60 -3.36 3.45 9.11
N ILE A 61 -3.70 2.73 10.16
CA ILE A 61 -4.41 1.43 10.10
C ILE A 61 -5.53 1.42 11.13
N HIS A 62 -6.57 0.66 10.88
CA HIS A 62 -7.64 0.47 11.86
C HIS A 62 -8.09 -0.99 11.94
N GLY A 63 -8.80 -1.31 12.99
CA GLY A 63 -9.38 -2.63 13.18
C GLY A 63 -10.12 -2.73 14.50
N ALA A 64 -10.59 -3.93 14.83
CA ALA A 64 -11.21 -4.16 16.13
C ALA A 64 -10.22 -3.88 17.26
N LYS A 65 -10.58 -3.01 18.20
CA LYS A 65 -9.75 -2.60 19.35
C LYS A 65 -9.17 -3.79 20.13
N ASN A 66 -9.86 -4.91 20.09
CA ASN A 66 -9.47 -6.14 20.77
C ASN A 66 -8.61 -7.10 19.95
N SER A 67 -8.30 -6.78 18.68
CA SER A 67 -7.43 -7.63 17.88
C SER A 67 -6.04 -7.79 18.49
N GLN A 68 -5.45 -8.96 18.34
CA GLN A 68 -4.14 -9.27 18.94
C GLN A 68 -3.04 -8.37 18.39
N MET A 69 -3.08 -8.10 17.08
CA MET A 69 -2.11 -7.22 16.43
C MET A 69 -2.18 -5.79 16.98
N LEU A 70 -3.38 -5.19 17.03
CA LEU A 70 -3.52 -3.83 17.54
C LEU A 70 -3.12 -3.75 19.02
N LYS A 71 -3.47 -4.76 19.84
CA LYS A 71 -3.04 -4.83 21.25
C LYS A 71 -1.52 -4.89 21.40
N HIS A 72 -0.84 -5.55 20.48
CA HIS A 72 0.62 -5.62 20.48
C HIS A 72 1.23 -4.29 20.03
N LEU A 73 0.83 -3.78 18.87
CA LEU A 73 1.41 -2.60 18.24
C LEU A 73 1.13 -1.29 19.00
N LYS A 74 -0.01 -1.17 19.70
CA LYS A 74 -0.34 0.02 20.52
C LYS A 74 0.65 0.27 21.65
N ASN A 75 1.43 -0.72 22.04
CA ASN A 75 2.46 -0.58 23.07
C ASN A 75 3.76 0.04 22.52
N GLY A 76 3.77 0.49 21.26
CA GLY A 76 4.94 1.04 20.61
C GLY A 76 6.00 -0.01 20.29
N GLU A 77 5.60 -1.24 20.03
CA GLU A 77 6.52 -2.29 19.59
C GLU A 77 7.06 -1.99 18.19
N PRO A 78 8.34 -2.28 17.91
CA PRO A 78 8.92 -2.07 16.59
C PRO A 78 8.19 -2.90 15.54
N CYS A 79 7.92 -2.29 14.41
CA CYS A 79 7.33 -2.96 13.28
C CYS A 79 7.86 -2.42 11.94
N SER A 80 7.51 -3.10 10.87
CA SER A 80 7.68 -2.58 9.52
C SER A 80 6.41 -2.80 8.72
N MET A 81 6.16 -1.90 7.77
CA MET A 81 5.12 -2.04 6.77
C MET A 81 5.73 -2.12 5.38
N THR A 82 5.18 -2.97 4.55
CA THR A 82 5.59 -3.06 3.14
C THR A 82 4.37 -2.85 2.25
N PHE A 83 4.52 -1.94 1.30
CA PHE A 83 3.62 -1.71 0.18
C PHE A 83 4.33 -2.18 -1.07
N SER A 84 3.66 -2.98 -1.90
CA SER A 84 4.29 -3.53 -3.11
C SER A 84 3.30 -3.67 -4.24
N ILE A 85 3.76 -3.31 -5.44
CA ILE A 85 3.00 -3.37 -6.68
C ILE A 85 3.87 -4.08 -7.70
N LEU A 86 3.34 -5.13 -8.30
CA LEU A 86 3.95 -5.82 -9.43
C LEU A 86 3.39 -5.21 -10.72
N ASP A 87 4.27 -4.58 -11.51
CA ASP A 87 3.86 -3.88 -12.73
C ASP A 87 4.03 -4.74 -14.00
N ALA A 88 5.02 -5.63 -14.05
CA ALA A 88 5.25 -6.49 -15.21
C ALA A 88 6.20 -7.64 -14.91
N TRP A 89 6.16 -8.70 -15.73
CA TRP A 89 7.26 -9.62 -15.90
C TRP A 89 8.21 -9.13 -16.99
N VAL A 90 9.49 -9.35 -16.79
CA VAL A 90 10.52 -9.20 -17.82
C VAL A 90 10.89 -10.62 -18.27
N LEU A 91 10.52 -10.94 -19.48
CA LEU A 91 10.76 -12.24 -20.11
C LEU A 91 12.04 -12.16 -20.94
N ALA A 92 13.03 -12.93 -20.57
CA ALA A 92 14.33 -12.97 -21.19
C ALA A 92 14.53 -14.24 -22.02
N ARG A 93 15.61 -14.32 -22.79
CA ARG A 93 15.96 -15.51 -23.57
C ARG A 93 16.50 -16.63 -22.70
N SER A 94 17.21 -16.28 -21.62
CA SER A 94 17.67 -17.27 -20.63
C SER A 94 16.85 -17.24 -19.35
N ALA A 95 16.71 -18.39 -18.70
CA ALA A 95 15.95 -18.51 -17.44
C ALA A 95 16.53 -17.59 -16.34
N PHE A 96 17.84 -17.36 -16.36
CA PHE A 96 18.51 -16.56 -15.34
C PHE A 96 18.18 -15.07 -15.43
N HIS A 97 17.91 -14.54 -16.61
CA HIS A 97 17.69 -13.11 -16.86
C HIS A 97 16.23 -12.66 -16.76
N HIS A 98 15.29 -13.60 -16.50
CA HIS A 98 13.92 -13.23 -16.18
C HIS A 98 13.88 -12.33 -14.92
N SER A 99 13.02 -11.32 -14.96
CA SER A 99 12.92 -10.33 -13.89
C SER A 99 11.51 -9.76 -13.79
N ALA A 100 11.34 -8.70 -13.00
CA ALA A 100 10.06 -8.03 -12.84
C ALA A 100 10.22 -6.51 -12.79
N HIS A 101 9.19 -5.81 -13.29
CA HIS A 101 8.95 -4.42 -12.94
C HIS A 101 8.11 -4.39 -11.65
N TYR A 102 8.56 -3.62 -10.70
CA TYR A 102 7.85 -3.49 -9.43
C TYR A 102 8.14 -2.14 -8.77
N ARG A 103 7.23 -1.72 -7.95
CA ARG A 103 7.38 -0.58 -7.05
C ARG A 103 7.13 -1.05 -5.63
N CYS A 104 8.01 -0.71 -4.71
CA CYS A 104 7.78 -1.00 -3.30
C CYS A 104 8.26 0.11 -2.39
N ALA A 105 7.53 0.28 -1.30
CA ALA A 105 7.87 1.15 -0.19
C ALA A 105 7.90 0.33 1.10
N MET A 106 8.95 0.54 1.90
CA MET A 106 9.05 -0.02 3.25
C MET A 106 9.06 1.13 4.25
N VAL A 107 8.27 0.99 5.28
CA VAL A 107 8.18 1.94 6.40
C VAL A 107 8.59 1.21 7.66
N PHE A 108 9.47 1.81 8.43
CA PHE A 108 9.94 1.27 9.71
C PHE A 108 9.57 2.25 10.81
N GLY A 109 9.12 1.73 11.94
CA GLY A 109 8.75 2.60 13.03
C GLY A 109 8.00 1.90 14.15
N ARG A 110 7.25 2.72 14.85
CA ARG A 110 6.37 2.31 15.94
C ARG A 110 5.04 3.02 15.77
N PHE A 111 3.97 2.32 16.00
CA PHE A 111 2.65 2.91 16.02
C PHE A 111 2.37 3.64 17.31
N SER A 112 1.63 4.73 17.21
CA SER A 112 0.95 5.42 18.30
C SER A 112 -0.55 5.22 18.18
N VAL A 113 -1.26 5.26 19.31
CA VAL A 113 -2.72 5.13 19.32
C VAL A 113 -3.34 6.48 18.99
N VAL A 114 -4.34 6.48 18.13
CA VAL A 114 -5.25 7.62 17.94
C VAL A 114 -6.38 7.45 18.96
N GLU A 115 -6.35 8.25 20.01
CA GLU A 115 -7.33 8.14 21.11
C GLU A 115 -8.57 9.01 20.89
N ASP A 116 -8.38 10.21 20.33
CA ASP A 116 -9.45 11.17 20.11
C ASP A 116 -10.44 10.71 19.03
N ASN A 117 -11.74 10.77 19.36
CA ASN A 117 -12.79 10.34 18.45
C ASN A 117 -12.99 11.31 17.28
N GLU A 118 -12.68 12.59 17.43
CA GLU A 118 -12.72 13.56 16.32
C GLU A 118 -11.61 13.26 15.32
N GLU A 119 -10.38 13.02 15.81
CA GLU A 119 -9.26 12.60 14.96
C GLU A 119 -9.55 11.28 14.24
N LYS A 120 -10.16 10.31 14.91
CA LYS A 120 -10.59 9.04 14.28
C LYS A 120 -11.61 9.28 13.18
N SER A 121 -12.58 10.16 13.40
CA SER A 121 -13.60 10.48 12.39
C SER A 121 -12.96 11.09 11.15
N ILE A 122 -12.09 12.08 11.33
CA ILE A 122 -11.34 12.71 10.23
C ILE A 122 -10.50 11.66 9.47
N ALA A 123 -9.85 10.78 10.18
CA ALA A 123 -9.00 9.75 9.58
C ALA A 123 -9.85 8.71 8.80
N LEU A 124 -11.04 8.35 9.28
CA LEU A 124 -11.95 7.45 8.58
C LEU A 124 -12.56 8.11 7.34
N ASP A 125 -12.88 9.40 7.39
CA ASP A 125 -13.33 10.16 6.22
C ASP A 125 -12.24 10.19 5.16
N ALA A 126 -10.99 10.45 5.54
CA ALA A 126 -9.85 10.38 4.62
C ALA A 126 -9.65 8.98 4.02
N PHE A 127 -9.91 7.92 4.78
CA PHE A 127 -9.90 6.55 4.28
C PHE A 127 -10.98 6.34 3.20
N LEU A 128 -12.21 6.81 3.44
CA LEU A 128 -13.29 6.71 2.45
C LEU A 128 -12.96 7.49 1.18
N GLU A 129 -12.42 8.71 1.31
CA GLU A 129 -12.01 9.52 0.17
C GLU A 129 -10.86 8.88 -0.63
N GLN A 130 -9.97 8.14 0.02
CA GLN A 130 -8.91 7.40 -0.67
C GLN A 130 -9.43 6.14 -1.38
N ILE A 131 -10.48 5.50 -0.87
CA ILE A 131 -11.16 4.39 -1.56
C ILE A 131 -11.91 4.95 -2.77
N THR A 132 -12.76 5.93 -2.52
CA THR A 132 -13.66 6.49 -3.53
C THR A 132 -13.95 7.95 -3.19
N PRO A 133 -13.42 8.93 -3.94
CA PRO A 133 -13.67 10.35 -3.70
C PRO A 133 -15.17 10.69 -3.66
N GLY A 134 -15.57 11.45 -2.65
CA GLY A 134 -16.95 11.84 -2.39
C GLY A 134 -17.73 10.89 -1.46
N ARG A 135 -17.25 9.66 -1.23
CA ARG A 135 -17.96 8.66 -0.45
C ARG A 135 -18.15 9.04 1.02
N SER A 136 -17.23 9.79 1.60
CA SER A 136 -17.36 10.28 2.98
C SER A 136 -18.60 11.16 3.19
N LYS A 137 -19.05 11.88 2.14
CA LYS A 137 -20.24 12.73 2.20
C LYS A 137 -21.55 11.96 2.01
N GLU A 138 -21.49 10.81 1.37
CA GLU A 138 -22.65 9.95 1.13
C GLU A 138 -22.92 9.00 2.32
N ALA A 139 -21.85 8.50 2.92
CA ALA A 139 -21.93 7.59 4.04
C ALA A 139 -22.19 8.35 5.34
N ARG A 140 -23.04 7.78 6.21
CA ARG A 140 -23.21 8.30 7.56
C ARG A 140 -21.89 8.21 8.34
N PRO A 141 -21.47 9.27 9.03
CA PRO A 141 -20.27 9.22 9.87
C PRO A 141 -20.41 8.21 11.00
N GLY A 142 -19.29 7.74 11.50
CA GLY A 142 -19.26 6.86 12.67
C GLY A 142 -19.87 7.54 13.89
N ASN A 143 -20.76 6.85 14.62
CA ASN A 143 -21.26 7.34 15.89
C ASN A 143 -20.22 7.12 17.01
N GLU A 144 -20.42 7.76 18.16
CA GLU A 144 -19.49 7.72 19.30
C GLU A 144 -19.17 6.28 19.75
N LYS A 145 -20.16 5.39 19.77
CA LYS A 145 -19.98 3.98 20.14
C LYS A 145 -19.10 3.24 19.11
N GLU A 146 -19.31 3.47 17.83
CA GLU A 146 -18.53 2.89 16.75
C GLU A 146 -17.09 3.39 16.79
N LEU A 147 -16.87 4.69 16.95
CA LEU A 147 -15.54 5.29 17.07
C LEU A 147 -14.78 4.79 18.30
N THR A 148 -15.47 4.67 19.44
CA THR A 148 -14.89 4.14 20.68
C THR A 148 -14.48 2.66 20.53
N ALA A 149 -15.26 1.86 19.79
CA ALA A 149 -14.95 0.45 19.54
C ALA A 149 -13.84 0.23 18.51
N THR A 150 -13.56 1.25 17.68
CA THR A 150 -12.51 1.20 16.65
C THR A 150 -11.15 1.45 17.26
N GLY A 151 -10.26 0.48 17.12
CA GLY A 151 -8.82 0.68 17.35
C GLY A 151 -8.19 1.31 16.12
N MET A 152 -7.53 2.45 16.29
CA MET A 152 -6.81 3.14 15.22
C MET A 152 -5.39 3.43 15.66
N LEU A 153 -4.45 3.16 14.78
CA LEU A 153 -3.03 3.38 15.00
C LEU A 153 -2.46 4.23 13.86
N VAL A 154 -1.51 5.09 14.22
CA VAL A 154 -0.80 5.99 13.29
C VAL A 154 0.70 5.81 13.44
N MET A 155 1.43 5.86 12.32
CA MET A 155 2.88 5.82 12.27
C MET A 155 3.41 6.88 11.30
N PRO A 156 4.41 7.70 11.70
CA PRO A 156 5.02 8.67 10.80
C PRO A 156 5.87 7.97 9.73
N LEU A 157 5.93 8.55 8.54
CA LEU A 157 6.73 8.08 7.40
C LEU A 157 8.18 8.59 7.46
N ASP A 158 8.78 8.60 8.64
CA ASP A 158 10.09 9.19 8.89
C ASP A 158 11.24 8.28 8.47
N GLU A 159 11.10 6.99 8.68
CA GLU A 159 12.12 6.00 8.35
C GLU A 159 11.61 5.07 7.24
N THR A 160 11.87 5.47 5.99
CA THR A 160 11.30 4.83 4.79
C THR A 160 12.34 4.49 3.75
N SER A 161 12.04 3.49 2.93
CA SER A 161 12.85 3.06 1.80
C SER A 161 11.94 2.83 0.59
N VAL A 162 12.34 3.34 -0.57
CA VAL A 162 11.62 3.13 -1.84
C VAL A 162 12.53 2.46 -2.84
N LYS A 163 11.98 1.49 -3.56
CA LYS A 163 12.68 0.78 -4.63
C LYS A 163 11.75 0.61 -5.82
N ILE A 164 12.22 1.02 -7.00
CA ILE A 164 11.52 0.90 -8.27
C ILE A 164 12.40 0.12 -9.25
N GLY A 165 11.95 -1.06 -9.63
CA GLY A 165 12.56 -1.87 -10.69
C GLY A 165 11.82 -1.62 -11.99
N ARG A 166 12.50 -0.96 -12.95
CA ARG A 166 11.94 -0.71 -14.29
C ARG A 166 13.09 -0.69 -15.28
N HIS A 167 13.22 -1.76 -16.05
CA HIS A 167 14.30 -1.92 -17.02
C HIS A 167 13.85 -2.81 -18.17
N GLY A 168 14.53 -2.74 -19.31
CA GLY A 168 14.34 -3.67 -20.42
C GLY A 168 14.84 -5.08 -20.11
N VAL A 169 14.75 -5.95 -21.09
CA VAL A 169 15.40 -7.26 -21.07
C VAL A 169 16.91 -7.04 -21.10
N ASN A 170 17.65 -7.79 -20.30
CA ASN A 170 19.09 -7.70 -20.19
C ASN A 170 19.68 -9.10 -20.34
N ASP A 171 19.65 -9.62 -21.57
CA ASP A 171 20.28 -10.91 -21.92
C ASP A 171 21.79 -10.76 -22.15
N ASP A 172 22.51 -11.85 -21.95
CA ASP A 172 23.91 -11.93 -22.35
C ASP A 172 24.04 -11.94 -23.87
N LEU A 173 25.16 -11.41 -24.38
CA LEU A 173 25.40 -11.37 -25.82
C LEU A 173 25.34 -12.76 -26.46
N ALA A 174 25.76 -13.79 -25.74
CA ALA A 174 25.72 -15.18 -26.21
C ALA A 174 24.32 -15.73 -26.41
N ASP A 175 23.32 -15.13 -25.74
CA ASP A 175 21.93 -15.57 -25.78
C ASP A 175 21.10 -14.83 -26.85
N MET A 176 21.66 -13.79 -27.49
CA MET A 176 20.90 -12.91 -28.39
C MET A 176 20.37 -13.62 -29.63
N ASP A 177 21.05 -14.68 -30.08
CA ASP A 177 20.67 -15.48 -31.27
C ASP A 177 19.71 -16.64 -30.94
N ILE A 178 19.33 -16.82 -29.67
CA ILE A 178 18.37 -17.85 -29.26
C ILE A 178 16.98 -17.45 -29.77
N ASP A 179 16.32 -18.34 -30.52
CA ASP A 179 14.98 -18.14 -31.09
C ASP A 179 13.90 -18.28 -30.01
N VAL A 180 13.92 -17.36 -29.04
CA VAL A 180 12.94 -17.23 -27.95
C VAL A 180 12.50 -15.78 -27.87
N TRP A 181 11.18 -15.56 -27.87
CA TRP A 181 10.61 -14.23 -27.69
C TRP A 181 11.04 -13.62 -26.35
N ALA A 182 11.51 -12.38 -26.36
CA ALA A 182 11.91 -11.64 -25.17
C ALA A 182 11.24 -10.26 -25.12
N GLY A 183 10.78 -9.86 -23.96
CA GLY A 183 10.08 -8.57 -23.82
C GLY A 183 9.43 -8.40 -22.44
N ILE A 184 8.48 -7.49 -22.38
CA ILE A 184 7.76 -7.13 -21.15
C ILE A 184 6.31 -7.61 -21.24
N LEU A 185 5.86 -8.32 -20.20
CA LEU A 185 4.47 -8.72 -20.01
C LEU A 185 3.87 -7.84 -18.91
N PRO A 186 3.17 -6.75 -19.23
CA PRO A 186 2.62 -5.84 -18.23
C PRO A 186 1.41 -6.42 -17.50
N PHE A 187 1.25 -6.01 -16.24
CA PHE A 187 0.04 -6.23 -15.45
C PHE A 187 -0.70 -4.92 -15.26
N ARG A 188 -2.03 -5.03 -15.20
CA ARG A 188 -2.91 -3.92 -14.86
C ARG A 188 -3.96 -4.40 -13.86
N THR A 189 -4.18 -3.61 -12.83
CA THR A 189 -5.36 -3.78 -11.99
C THR A 189 -6.46 -2.91 -12.55
N VAL A 190 -7.58 -3.51 -12.90
CA VAL A 190 -8.76 -2.81 -13.40
C VAL A 190 -9.85 -2.80 -12.33
N VAL A 191 -10.67 -1.75 -12.33
CA VAL A 191 -11.87 -1.66 -11.52
C VAL A 191 -13.04 -2.16 -12.36
N GLY A 192 -13.74 -3.17 -11.86
CA GLY A 192 -14.92 -3.73 -12.54
C GLY A 192 -16.18 -2.86 -12.36
N PRO A 193 -17.29 -3.27 -12.98
CA PRO A 193 -18.58 -2.61 -12.77
C PRO A 193 -19.01 -2.70 -11.31
N LEU A 194 -19.82 -1.73 -10.88
CA LEU A 194 -20.42 -1.76 -9.55
C LEU A 194 -21.42 -2.93 -9.45
N GLU A 195 -21.46 -3.56 -8.29
CA GLU A 195 -22.40 -4.64 -8.00
C GLU A 195 -23.27 -4.23 -6.82
N ALA A 196 -24.56 -3.96 -7.07
CA ALA A 196 -25.49 -3.58 -6.02
C ALA A 196 -25.82 -4.79 -5.12
N THR A 197 -25.93 -4.56 -3.80
CA THR A 197 -26.47 -5.57 -2.88
C THR A 197 -27.96 -5.78 -3.10
N SER A 198 -28.48 -6.96 -2.75
CA SER A 198 -29.89 -7.33 -2.95
C SER A 198 -30.89 -6.44 -2.17
N ASP A 199 -30.44 -5.77 -1.14
CA ASP A 199 -31.20 -4.84 -0.30
C ASP A 199 -30.96 -3.36 -0.65
N ASN A 200 -30.21 -3.09 -1.74
CA ASN A 200 -29.99 -1.73 -2.21
C ASN A 200 -31.31 -1.07 -2.60
N LYS A 201 -31.56 0.12 -2.05
CA LYS A 201 -32.77 0.91 -2.31
C LYS A 201 -32.54 2.10 -3.22
N VAL A 202 -31.30 2.35 -3.59
CA VAL A 202 -30.91 3.46 -4.47
C VAL A 202 -30.89 2.95 -5.91
N SER A 203 -31.77 3.48 -6.75
CA SER A 203 -31.89 3.04 -8.15
C SER A 203 -30.82 3.64 -9.06
N THR A 204 -30.27 4.78 -8.67
CA THR A 204 -29.21 5.45 -9.46
C THR A 204 -27.85 4.97 -9.00
N GLU A 205 -27.12 4.37 -9.92
CA GLU A 205 -25.75 3.94 -9.67
C GLU A 205 -24.81 5.17 -9.57
N PRO A 206 -23.97 5.27 -8.54
CA PRO A 206 -23.02 6.37 -8.42
C PRO A 206 -21.91 6.28 -9.48
N ASP A 207 -21.43 7.42 -9.95
CA ASP A 207 -20.27 7.47 -10.84
C ASP A 207 -18.98 7.68 -10.03
N TYR A 208 -18.21 6.60 -9.87
CA TYR A 208 -16.90 6.63 -9.23
C TYR A 208 -15.74 6.55 -10.24
N SER A 209 -15.99 6.69 -11.53
CA SER A 209 -14.98 6.59 -12.59
C SER A 209 -13.81 7.56 -12.38
N ALA A 210 -14.07 8.75 -11.84
CA ALA A 210 -13.06 9.75 -11.52
C ALA A 210 -12.07 9.29 -10.43
N ALA A 211 -12.44 8.34 -9.58
CA ALA A 211 -11.56 7.79 -8.55
C ALA A 211 -10.47 6.88 -9.13
N TYR A 212 -10.73 6.32 -10.29
CA TYR A 212 -9.86 5.34 -10.93
C TYR A 212 -9.73 5.58 -12.45
N PRO A 213 -9.34 6.78 -12.88
CA PRO A 213 -9.47 7.21 -14.29
C PRO A 213 -8.70 6.33 -15.28
N ASN A 214 -7.66 5.62 -14.81
CA ASN A 214 -6.83 4.74 -15.65
C ASN A 214 -7.13 3.24 -15.45
N ARG A 215 -8.14 2.91 -14.67
CA ARG A 215 -8.43 1.53 -14.26
C ARG A 215 -9.90 1.16 -14.31
N TRP A 216 -10.76 2.10 -14.65
CA TRP A 216 -12.20 1.90 -14.71
C TRP A 216 -12.58 1.36 -16.09
N TYR A 217 -13.11 0.18 -16.16
CA TYR A 217 -13.55 -0.48 -17.39
C TYR A 217 -12.46 -0.58 -18.49
N GLU A 218 -11.62 -1.56 -18.46
CA GLU A 218 -10.86 -2.03 -19.62
C GLU A 218 -11.54 -3.22 -20.30
#